data_4d5c5b4271e5d12d3c547d8a8e381706
#
_entry.id   4d5c5b4271e5d12d3c547d8a8e381706
#
_cell.length_a   1.000
_cell.length_b   1.000
_cell.length_c   1.000
_cell.angle_alpha   90.00
_cell.angle_beta   90.00
_cell.angle_gamma   90.00
#
_symmetry.space_group_name_H-M   'P 1'
#
loop_
_entity.id
_entity.type
_entity.pdbx_description
1 polymer ?
#
loop_
_entity_poly.entity_id
_entity_poly.type
_entity_poly.pdbx_seq_one_letter_code
_entity_poly.pdbx_strand_id
1 'polypeptide(L)'
;MPNHCHNRVTFYAHDCKDKTRDQVAKLKEIFEGESIFPQIIPEPDWLNTPLMSKDVQEYSWSKPRGKVGELPQYVDTAYGKSLRFVSTDQQDDRWYDWRVQNWDTKWDAYDVVVTDDDPDQFEVEFNTAWSPPEAICNEIREQYPDVSVSWFYDEPGCEIAGYL
;
A
#
# COMPACT_ATOMS: atom_id res chain seq x y z
N MET A 1 6.67 -16.83 7.46
CA MET A 1 7.30 -15.67 6.81
C MET A 1 6.64 -15.52 5.45
N PRO A 2 6.32 -14.31 5.00
CA PRO A 2 5.83 -14.14 3.65
C PRO A 2 6.96 -14.40 2.65
N ASN A 3 6.59 -14.85 1.45
CA ASN A 3 7.49 -14.80 0.33
C ASN A 3 7.78 -13.33 -0.03
N HIS A 4 8.99 -13.07 -0.47
CA HIS A 4 9.38 -11.74 -0.90
C HIS A 4 9.22 -11.65 -2.43
N CYS A 5 8.48 -10.63 -2.88
CA CYS A 5 8.43 -10.25 -4.27
C CYS A 5 9.40 -9.08 -4.46
N HIS A 6 10.43 -9.29 -5.27
CA HIS A 6 11.41 -8.27 -5.59
C HIS A 6 10.88 -7.40 -6.72
N ASN A 7 10.96 -6.09 -6.54
CA ASN A 7 10.54 -5.12 -7.54
C ASN A 7 11.73 -4.26 -7.94
N ARG A 8 11.91 -4.06 -9.24
CA ARG A 8 12.87 -3.14 -9.82
C ARG A 8 12.14 -2.21 -10.77
N VAL A 9 12.17 -0.93 -10.49
CA VAL A 9 11.40 0.07 -11.21
C VAL A 9 12.32 1.18 -11.68
N THR A 10 12.19 1.52 -12.96
CA THR A 10 12.84 2.69 -13.54
C THR A 10 11.77 3.71 -13.92
N PHE A 11 11.91 4.91 -13.40
CA PHE A 11 11.09 6.07 -13.76
C PHE A 11 11.94 7.03 -14.58
N TYR A 12 11.42 7.46 -15.73
CA TYR A 12 12.19 8.37 -16.59
C TYR A 12 11.31 9.38 -17.31
N ALA A 13 11.88 10.58 -17.50
CA ALA A 13 11.28 11.67 -18.24
C ALA A 13 11.49 11.45 -19.74
N HIS A 14 10.48 10.97 -20.44
CA HIS A 14 10.57 10.63 -21.86
C HIS A 14 10.89 11.83 -22.76
N ASP A 15 10.42 13.02 -22.41
CA ASP A 15 10.51 14.22 -23.23
C ASP A 15 11.57 15.23 -22.75
N CYS A 16 12.29 14.92 -21.66
CA CYS A 16 13.29 15.77 -21.04
C CYS A 16 12.82 17.20 -20.74
N LYS A 17 11.51 17.42 -20.58
CA LYS A 17 10.94 18.70 -20.19
C LYS A 17 11.01 18.91 -18.69
N ASP A 18 11.17 20.14 -18.26
CA ASP A 18 11.25 20.50 -16.84
C ASP A 18 10.05 20.00 -16.04
N LYS A 19 8.83 20.10 -16.60
CA LYS A 19 7.61 19.60 -15.95
C LYS A 19 7.68 18.10 -15.68
N THR A 20 8.20 17.31 -16.61
CA THR A 20 8.30 15.84 -16.45
C THR A 20 9.43 15.48 -15.50
N ARG A 21 10.54 16.22 -15.51
CA ARG A 21 11.62 16.12 -14.52
C ARG A 21 11.11 16.39 -13.10
N ASP A 22 10.27 17.42 -12.93
CA ASP A 22 9.65 17.74 -11.63
C ASP A 22 8.75 16.57 -11.15
N GLN A 23 8.07 15.88 -12.04
CA GLN A 23 7.27 14.70 -11.72
C GLN A 23 8.16 13.51 -11.31
N VAL A 24 9.26 13.28 -12.03
CA VAL A 24 10.25 12.25 -11.68
C VAL A 24 10.86 12.55 -10.31
N ALA A 25 11.22 13.81 -10.03
CA ALA A 25 11.75 14.22 -8.74
C ALA A 25 10.75 14.00 -7.59
N LYS A 26 9.46 14.29 -7.80
CA LYS A 26 8.40 14.01 -6.80
C LYS A 26 8.24 12.52 -6.52
N LEU A 27 8.24 11.69 -7.54
CA LEU A 27 8.20 10.24 -7.36
C LEU A 27 9.42 9.75 -6.57
N LYS A 28 10.60 10.28 -6.88
CA LYS A 28 11.81 9.97 -6.13
C LYS A 28 11.68 10.32 -4.65
N GLU A 29 11.19 11.51 -4.31
CA GLU A 29 10.94 11.92 -2.92
C GLU A 29 9.98 10.96 -2.20
N ILE A 30 8.95 10.44 -2.89
CA ILE A 30 8.03 9.45 -2.33
C ILE A 30 8.78 8.16 -1.99
N PHE A 31 9.59 7.63 -2.91
CA PHE A 31 10.33 6.38 -2.70
C PHE A 31 11.51 6.50 -1.72
N GLU A 32 12.02 7.70 -1.50
CA GLU A 32 13.02 7.99 -0.45
C GLU A 32 12.38 8.18 0.94
N GLY A 33 11.05 8.30 1.00
CA GLY A 33 10.30 8.48 2.24
C GLY A 33 10.10 7.20 3.06
N GLU A 34 9.59 7.34 4.27
CA GLU A 34 9.33 6.21 5.17
C GLU A 34 8.02 5.46 4.85
N SER A 35 7.09 6.09 4.16
CA SER A 35 5.77 5.57 3.84
C SER A 35 5.47 5.84 2.38
N ILE A 36 5.52 4.81 1.54
CA ILE A 36 5.52 4.94 0.08
C ILE A 36 4.11 4.80 -0.47
N PHE A 37 3.51 3.61 -0.31
CA PHE A 37 2.20 3.32 -0.89
C PHE A 37 1.06 4.20 -0.37
N PRO A 38 1.03 4.59 0.93
CA PRO A 38 0.03 5.54 1.42
C PRO A 38 0.08 6.93 0.79
N GLN A 39 1.22 7.34 0.22
CA GLN A 39 1.33 8.60 -0.51
C GLN A 39 0.78 8.51 -1.94
N ILE A 40 0.67 7.30 -2.48
CA ILE A 40 0.16 7.02 -3.84
C ILE A 40 -1.33 6.68 -3.77
N ILE A 41 -1.69 5.68 -2.97
CA ILE A 41 -3.09 5.31 -2.66
C ILE A 41 -3.27 5.42 -1.14
N PRO A 42 -3.85 6.52 -0.64
CA PRO A 42 -3.99 6.76 0.79
C PRO A 42 -4.83 5.69 1.49
N GLU A 43 -4.29 5.14 2.56
CA GLU A 43 -4.99 4.21 3.43
C GLU A 43 -5.92 4.99 4.39
N PRO A 44 -7.13 4.46 4.69
CA PRO A 44 -7.99 5.06 5.70
C PRO A 44 -7.34 5.08 7.08
N ASP A 45 -7.62 6.13 7.86
CA ASP A 45 -7.27 6.15 9.29
C ASP A 45 -8.19 5.20 10.06
N TRP A 46 -7.74 3.97 10.26
CA TRP A 46 -8.51 2.90 10.90
C TRP A 46 -8.90 3.23 12.35
N LEU A 47 -8.09 4.00 13.06
CA LEU A 47 -8.40 4.43 14.43
C LEU A 47 -9.63 5.33 14.48
N ASN A 48 -9.83 6.15 13.43
CA ASN A 48 -10.93 7.08 13.32
C ASN A 48 -12.02 6.64 12.34
N THR A 49 -11.83 5.50 11.67
CA THR A 49 -12.82 4.91 10.76
C THR A 49 -13.68 3.90 11.51
N PRO A 50 -14.95 4.20 11.77
CA PRO A 50 -15.84 3.31 12.52
C PRO A 50 -16.14 2.05 11.71
N LEU A 51 -16.28 0.92 12.40
CA LEU A 51 -16.78 -0.33 11.82
C LEU A 51 -18.26 -0.18 11.44
N MET A 52 -18.58 -0.53 10.21
CA MET A 52 -19.96 -0.60 9.73
C MET A 52 -20.61 -1.93 10.16
N SER A 53 -21.94 -1.98 10.19
CA SER A 53 -22.66 -3.22 10.56
C SER A 53 -22.30 -4.43 9.69
N LYS A 54 -21.98 -4.18 8.42
CA LYS A 54 -21.50 -5.23 7.49
C LYS A 54 -20.11 -5.76 7.88
N ASP A 55 -19.23 -4.89 8.37
CA ASP A 55 -17.87 -5.26 8.78
C ASP A 55 -17.91 -6.15 10.02
N VAL A 56 -18.89 -5.91 10.91
CA VAL A 56 -19.13 -6.73 12.10
C VAL A 56 -19.48 -8.16 11.76
N GLN A 57 -20.27 -8.39 10.70
CA GLN A 57 -20.63 -9.75 10.27
C GLN A 57 -19.44 -10.49 9.67
N GLU A 58 -18.58 -9.80 8.96
CA GLU A 58 -17.37 -10.38 8.38
C GLU A 58 -16.32 -10.71 9.46
N TYR A 59 -16.25 -9.90 10.51
CA TYR A 59 -15.32 -10.11 11.65
C TYR A 59 -15.89 -10.92 12.80
N SER A 60 -17.16 -11.34 12.76
CA SER A 60 -17.80 -12.08 13.85
C SER A 60 -17.17 -13.46 14.14
N TRP A 61 -16.39 -13.98 13.21
CA TRP A 61 -15.63 -15.21 13.34
C TRP A 61 -14.18 -15.00 13.81
N SER A 62 -13.64 -13.80 13.71
CA SER A 62 -12.36 -13.48 14.31
C SER A 62 -12.55 -13.44 15.85
N LYS A 63 -12.13 -14.50 16.51
CA LYS A 63 -12.20 -14.56 17.99
C LYS A 63 -11.45 -13.35 18.55
N PRO A 64 -12.09 -12.52 19.40
CA PRO A 64 -11.38 -11.45 20.09
C PRO A 64 -10.19 -12.06 20.83
N ARG A 65 -9.00 -11.59 20.51
CA ARG A 65 -7.77 -11.95 21.22
C ARG A 65 -7.62 -11.07 22.46
N GLY A 66 -8.70 -10.86 23.20
CA GLY A 66 -8.75 -10.03 24.38
C GLY A 66 -9.29 -10.79 25.59
N LYS A 67 -9.25 -10.19 26.74
CA LYS A 67 -9.76 -10.77 28.00
C LYS A 67 -11.24 -11.07 27.87
N VAL A 68 -11.63 -12.22 28.39
CA VAL A 68 -13.02 -12.63 28.53
C VAL A 68 -13.83 -11.50 29.21
N GLY A 69 -14.81 -10.92 28.50
CA GLY A 69 -15.75 -9.94 29.05
C GLY A 69 -15.85 -8.60 28.35
N GLU A 70 -15.03 -8.30 27.33
CA GLU A 70 -15.14 -7.06 26.56
C GLU A 70 -16.09 -7.26 25.37
N LEU A 71 -17.24 -6.59 25.46
CA LEU A 71 -18.25 -6.59 24.39
C LEU A 71 -18.01 -5.43 23.44
N PRO A 72 -18.23 -5.66 22.14
CA PRO A 72 -18.23 -4.61 21.15
C PRO A 72 -19.30 -3.55 21.50
N GLN A 73 -18.93 -2.28 21.50
CA GLN A 73 -19.84 -1.16 21.74
C GLN A 73 -20.27 -0.52 20.44
N TYR A 74 -21.57 -0.35 20.26
CA TYR A 74 -22.10 0.43 19.16
C TYR A 74 -21.96 1.93 19.46
N VAL A 75 -21.34 2.66 18.55
CA VAL A 75 -21.18 4.10 18.65
C VAL A 75 -21.97 4.74 17.55
N ASP A 76 -22.79 5.76 17.90
CA ASP A 76 -23.49 6.57 16.89
C ASP A 76 -22.49 7.50 16.21
N THR A 77 -22.46 7.44 14.89
CA THR A 77 -21.62 8.31 14.06
C THR A 77 -22.49 9.08 13.08
N ALA A 78 -21.91 10.09 12.42
CA ALA A 78 -22.60 10.85 11.37
C ALA A 78 -23.10 9.98 10.21
N TYR A 79 -22.58 8.77 10.07
CA TYR A 79 -22.91 7.81 9.00
C TYR A 79 -23.75 6.63 9.49
N GLY A 80 -24.24 6.64 10.73
CA GLY A 80 -25.03 5.58 11.32
C GLY A 80 -24.37 4.91 12.52
N LYS A 81 -24.92 3.78 12.97
CA LYS A 81 -24.35 3.02 14.07
C LYS A 81 -23.15 2.23 13.59
N SER A 82 -22.02 2.44 14.23
CA SER A 82 -20.81 1.67 13.99
C SER A 82 -20.37 0.97 15.25
N LEU A 83 -19.70 -0.16 15.07
CA LEU A 83 -19.13 -0.93 16.14
C LEU A 83 -17.71 -0.44 16.41
N ARG A 84 -17.44 -0.03 17.63
CA ARG A 84 -16.12 0.26 18.10
C ARG A 84 -15.69 -0.83 19.04
N PHE A 85 -14.58 -1.50 18.76
CA PHE A 85 -13.95 -2.36 19.76
C PHE A 85 -13.18 -1.48 20.73
N VAL A 86 -13.54 -1.57 22.00
CA VAL A 86 -12.98 -0.69 23.05
C VAL A 86 -11.75 -1.32 23.70
N SER A 87 -11.38 -2.53 23.31
CA SER A 87 -10.24 -3.24 23.88
C SER A 87 -8.95 -2.82 23.17
N THR A 88 -7.96 -2.41 23.95
CA THR A 88 -6.58 -2.16 23.49
C THR A 88 -5.87 -3.42 22.99
N ASP A 89 -6.45 -4.59 23.23
CA ASP A 89 -5.88 -5.91 22.89
C ASP A 89 -6.48 -6.49 21.60
N GLN A 90 -7.45 -5.80 20.96
CA GLN A 90 -8.02 -6.22 19.70
C GLN A 90 -7.26 -5.59 18.54
N GLN A 91 -6.71 -6.45 17.71
CA GLN A 91 -6.09 -6.07 16.48
C GLN A 91 -7.19 -5.81 15.43
N ASP A 92 -7.28 -4.58 14.95
CA ASP A 92 -8.13 -4.25 13.81
C ASP A 92 -7.45 -4.77 12.54
N ASP A 93 -8.00 -5.82 11.95
CA ASP A 93 -7.44 -6.49 10.78
C ASP A 93 -7.97 -5.91 9.44
N ARG A 94 -8.83 -4.89 9.45
CA ARG A 94 -9.41 -4.28 8.24
C ARG A 94 -8.34 -3.76 7.27
N TRP A 95 -7.21 -3.29 7.80
CA TRP A 95 -6.07 -2.84 7.02
C TRP A 95 -5.55 -3.92 6.07
N TYR A 96 -5.60 -5.19 6.48
CA TYR A 96 -5.08 -6.31 5.71
C TYR A 96 -5.85 -6.49 4.40
N ASP A 97 -7.17 -6.68 4.50
CA ASP A 97 -8.03 -6.88 3.33
C ASP A 97 -8.04 -5.63 2.44
N TRP A 98 -8.06 -4.44 3.05
CA TRP A 98 -8.02 -3.20 2.32
C TRP A 98 -6.73 -3.05 1.50
N ARG A 99 -5.57 -3.32 2.08
CA ARG A 99 -4.28 -3.23 1.38
C ARG A 99 -4.18 -4.26 0.26
N VAL A 100 -4.59 -5.49 0.50
CA VAL A 100 -4.61 -6.53 -0.54
C VAL A 100 -5.51 -6.13 -1.71
N GLN A 101 -6.66 -5.49 -1.45
CA GLN A 101 -7.59 -5.04 -2.48
C GLN A 101 -7.15 -3.77 -3.21
N ASN A 102 -6.40 -2.88 -2.57
CA ASN A 102 -6.06 -1.56 -3.10
C ASN A 102 -4.59 -1.38 -3.47
N TRP A 103 -3.69 -2.19 -2.92
CA TRP A 103 -2.26 -2.18 -3.22
C TRP A 103 -1.77 -3.48 -3.89
N ASP A 104 -2.60 -4.53 -3.93
CA ASP A 104 -2.25 -5.91 -4.32
C ASP A 104 -1.21 -6.59 -3.43
N THR A 105 -0.84 -5.96 -2.33
CA THR A 105 0.09 -6.48 -1.32
C THR A 105 -0.31 -6.00 0.07
N LYS A 106 0.01 -6.80 1.09
CA LYS A 106 -0.41 -6.50 2.47
C LYS A 106 0.44 -5.48 3.20
N TRP A 107 1.68 -5.25 2.75
CA TRP A 107 2.63 -4.32 3.38
C TRP A 107 3.03 -3.23 2.41
N ASP A 108 3.47 -2.11 2.97
CA ASP A 108 4.18 -1.08 2.21
C ASP A 108 5.50 -1.65 1.64
N ALA A 109 6.11 -0.93 0.72
CA ALA A 109 7.43 -1.28 0.22
C ALA A 109 8.45 -1.29 1.37
N TYR A 110 9.36 -2.26 1.35
CA TYR A 110 10.43 -2.39 2.34
C TYR A 110 11.75 -2.77 1.67
N ASP A 111 12.85 -2.61 2.39
CA ASP A 111 14.21 -2.77 1.85
C ASP A 111 14.43 -1.92 0.59
N VAL A 112 14.00 -0.67 0.66
CA VAL A 112 13.99 0.25 -0.48
C VAL A 112 15.38 0.79 -0.73
N VAL A 113 15.85 0.70 -1.97
CA VAL A 113 17.11 1.27 -2.43
C VAL A 113 16.84 2.12 -3.65
N VAL A 114 17.10 3.42 -3.55
CA VAL A 114 17.00 4.35 -4.66
C VAL A 114 18.39 4.59 -5.25
N THR A 115 18.51 4.43 -6.55
CA THR A 115 19.73 4.73 -7.30
C THR A 115 19.43 5.88 -8.26
N ASP A 116 20.20 6.94 -8.16
CA ASP A 116 19.99 8.17 -8.92
C ASP A 116 21.34 8.70 -9.42
N ASP A 117 21.52 8.63 -10.72
CA ASP A 117 22.70 9.15 -11.40
C ASP A 117 22.36 10.18 -12.48
N ASP A 118 21.07 10.47 -12.71
CA ASP A 118 20.60 11.31 -13.80
C ASP A 118 19.34 12.10 -13.41
N PRO A 119 19.26 13.44 -13.67
CA PRO A 119 18.08 14.24 -13.36
C PRO A 119 16.83 13.83 -14.17
N ASP A 120 16.99 13.08 -15.23
CA ASP A 120 15.88 12.62 -16.09
C ASP A 120 15.34 11.24 -15.69
N GLN A 121 16.02 10.51 -14.79
CA GLN A 121 15.61 9.17 -14.37
C GLN A 121 16.11 8.79 -12.99
N PHE A 122 15.43 7.88 -12.34
CA PHE A 122 15.94 7.13 -11.19
C PHE A 122 15.45 5.68 -11.23
N GLU A 123 16.21 4.82 -10.60
CA GLU A 123 15.85 3.44 -10.39
C GLU A 123 15.61 3.19 -8.91
N VAL A 124 14.60 2.39 -8.59
CA VAL A 124 14.32 1.94 -7.24
C VAL A 124 14.14 0.43 -7.21
N GLU A 125 14.80 -0.21 -6.25
CA GLU A 125 14.60 -1.61 -5.90
C GLU A 125 13.94 -1.69 -4.52
N PHE A 126 12.94 -2.56 -4.38
CA PHE A 126 12.26 -2.79 -3.11
C PHE A 126 11.57 -4.14 -3.09
N ASN A 127 11.17 -4.57 -1.90
CA ASN A 127 10.42 -5.79 -1.71
C ASN A 127 8.96 -5.49 -1.36
N THR A 128 8.08 -6.40 -1.79
CA THR A 128 6.69 -6.47 -1.36
C THR A 128 6.35 -7.87 -0.86
N ALA A 129 5.25 -8.02 -0.14
CA ALA A 129 4.84 -9.29 0.43
C ALA A 129 3.95 -10.06 -0.55
N TRP A 130 4.42 -11.21 -1.03
CA TRP A 130 3.74 -12.20 -1.86
C TRP A 130 3.58 -11.84 -3.34
N SER A 131 3.21 -10.61 -3.66
CA SER A 131 2.81 -10.17 -5.00
C SER A 131 3.37 -8.80 -5.34
N PRO A 132 3.53 -8.47 -6.63
CA PRO A 132 3.85 -7.12 -7.05
C PRO A 132 2.66 -6.20 -6.79
N PRO A 133 2.90 -4.90 -6.51
CA PRO A 133 1.84 -3.93 -6.22
C PRO A 133 1.29 -3.32 -7.52
N GLU A 134 0.53 -4.09 -8.29
CA GLU A 134 0.02 -3.70 -9.61
C GLU A 134 -0.87 -2.45 -9.53
N ALA A 135 -1.74 -2.35 -8.52
CA ALA A 135 -2.59 -1.20 -8.30
C ALA A 135 -1.78 0.09 -8.08
N ILE A 136 -0.68 0.00 -7.33
CA ILE A 136 0.25 1.13 -7.12
C ILE A 136 0.90 1.55 -8.45
N CYS A 137 1.34 0.59 -9.25
CA CYS A 137 1.93 0.87 -10.56
C CYS A 137 0.93 1.59 -11.49
N ASN A 138 -0.31 1.11 -11.52
CA ASN A 138 -1.37 1.70 -12.34
C ASN A 138 -1.72 3.11 -11.86
N GLU A 139 -1.84 3.33 -10.55
CA GLU A 139 -2.11 4.65 -9.97
C GLU A 139 -0.99 5.65 -10.28
N ILE A 140 0.27 5.23 -10.21
CA ILE A 140 1.41 6.08 -10.61
C ILE A 140 1.29 6.48 -12.09
N ARG A 141 0.95 5.56 -12.98
CA ARG A 141 0.77 5.86 -14.40
C ARG A 141 -0.37 6.83 -14.67
N GLU A 142 -1.44 6.76 -13.85
CA GLU A 142 -2.57 7.69 -13.95
C GLU A 142 -2.22 9.08 -13.39
N GLN A 143 -1.55 9.15 -12.26
CA GLN A 143 -1.16 10.42 -11.63
C GLN A 143 -0.04 11.14 -12.38
N TYR A 144 0.86 10.39 -13.02
CA TYR A 144 2.06 10.88 -13.70
C TYR A 144 2.14 10.39 -15.17
N PRO A 145 1.18 10.77 -16.01
CA PRO A 145 1.06 10.22 -17.38
C PRO A 145 2.23 10.59 -18.31
N ASP A 146 3.00 11.62 -17.96
CA ASP A 146 4.17 12.06 -18.73
C ASP A 146 5.46 11.31 -18.31
N VAL A 147 5.42 10.55 -17.21
CA VAL A 147 6.55 9.74 -16.73
C VAL A 147 6.46 8.34 -17.29
N SER A 148 7.53 7.87 -17.88
CA SER A 148 7.62 6.49 -18.33
C SER A 148 8.03 5.59 -17.16
N VAL A 149 7.32 4.47 -16.99
CA VAL A 149 7.51 3.52 -15.90
C VAL A 149 7.84 2.14 -16.48
N SER A 150 9.03 1.64 -16.18
CA SER A 150 9.42 0.26 -16.45
C SER A 150 9.49 -0.49 -15.11
N TRP A 151 8.59 -1.42 -14.90
CA TRP A 151 8.46 -2.13 -13.62
C TRP A 151 8.62 -3.63 -13.82
N PHE A 152 9.74 -4.16 -13.40
CA PHE A 152 10.00 -5.60 -13.37
C PHE A 152 9.76 -6.14 -11.94
N TYR A 153 9.18 -7.33 -11.84
CA TYR A 153 9.03 -8.05 -10.58
C TYR A 153 9.48 -9.50 -10.69
N ASP A 154 9.91 -10.07 -9.57
CA ASP A 154 10.33 -11.45 -9.41
C ASP A 154 9.90 -11.97 -8.03
N GLU A 155 9.10 -13.04 -8.01
CA GLU A 155 8.69 -13.75 -6.78
C GLU A 155 9.17 -15.22 -6.88
N PRO A 156 10.37 -15.53 -6.35
CA PRO A 156 11.00 -16.84 -6.50
C PRO A 156 10.25 -17.99 -5.83
N GLY A 157 9.46 -17.71 -4.78
CA GLY A 157 8.71 -18.73 -4.04
C GLY A 157 7.56 -19.34 -4.86
N CYS A 158 6.97 -18.55 -5.75
CA CYS A 158 5.92 -19.00 -6.69
C CYS A 158 6.47 -19.21 -8.11
N GLU A 159 7.77 -19.01 -8.34
CA GLU A 159 8.43 -19.12 -9.66
C GLU A 159 7.78 -18.22 -10.72
N ILE A 160 7.40 -16.99 -10.33
CA ILE A 160 6.80 -15.99 -11.22
C ILE A 160 7.70 -14.77 -11.34
N ALA A 161 7.81 -14.24 -12.56
CA ALA A 161 8.48 -12.99 -12.85
C ALA A 161 7.84 -12.35 -14.08
N GLY A 162 7.90 -11.02 -14.18
CA GLY A 162 7.31 -10.31 -15.31
C GLY A 162 7.46 -8.81 -15.22
N TYR A 163 6.75 -8.14 -16.11
CA TYR A 163 6.61 -6.69 -16.14
C TYR A 163 5.14 -6.32 -15.88
N LEU A 164 4.93 -5.27 -15.08
CA LEU A 164 3.65 -4.61 -14.89
C LEU A 164 3.39 -3.62 -16.01
#